data_1fc953b412c7b1389c76f28240af63a4
#
_entry.id   1fc953b412c7b1389c76f28240af63a4
#
_cell.length_a   1.000
_cell.length_b   1.000
_cell.length_c   1.000
_cell.angle_alpha   90.00
_cell.angle_beta   90.00
_cell.angle_gamma   90.00
#
_symmetry.space_group_name_H-M   'P 1'
#
loop_
_entity.id
_entity.type
_entity.pdbx_description
1 polymer ?
#
loop_
_entity_poly.entity_id
_entity_poly.type
_entity_poly.pdbx_seq_one_letter_code
_entity_poly.pdbx_strand_id
1 'polypeptide(L)'
;MSPQEYFEDWMSVLNPESLAFYRSKIIEWYRSGYSFEPQPKDVFKAFRACPFDACKVVIIGQDPYPQHEVATGIAFANDVLADRPMSPSLKVIRDSVLSLADSEEMPIFDPSLEKWAAQGILLLNSALTVATDKPGSHAEGWKPFLSSLVEQLSQARPELFWILFGKQAWEFKDFIQNSGTNVITEYHPAYFARNQIPMGNWMWKRMLSYVEEHFNTTLKLYD
;
A
#
# COMPACT_ATOMS: atom_id res chain seq x y z
N MET A 1 20.12 10.94 7.77
CA MET A 1 18.97 10.44 8.58
C MET A 1 19.21 8.97 8.90
N SER A 2 19.29 8.63 10.18
CA SER A 2 19.39 7.24 10.64
C SER A 2 18.08 6.46 10.37
N PRO A 3 18.08 5.11 10.42
CA PRO A 3 16.85 4.32 10.35
C PRO A 3 15.84 4.73 11.44
N GLN A 4 16.31 4.96 12.66
CA GLN A 4 15.45 5.36 13.77
C GLN A 4 14.74 6.70 13.50
N GLU A 5 15.44 7.69 12.96
CA GLU A 5 14.84 8.99 12.60
C GLU A 5 13.90 8.89 11.40
N TYR A 6 14.12 7.92 10.50
CA TYR A 6 13.30 7.76 9.31
C TYR A 6 12.00 7.01 9.58
N PHE A 7 12.08 5.92 10.35
CA PHE A 7 10.96 4.99 10.57
C PHE A 7 10.25 5.22 11.91
N GLU A 8 10.87 5.99 12.84
CA GLU A 8 10.28 6.33 14.12
C GLU A 8 9.70 5.09 14.84
N ASP A 9 8.41 5.11 15.18
CA ASP A 9 7.73 4.04 15.92
C ASP A 9 7.53 2.74 15.11
N TRP A 10 7.67 2.80 13.77
CA TRP A 10 7.71 1.61 12.93
C TRP A 10 8.87 0.66 13.27
N MET A 11 9.92 1.18 13.92
CA MET A 11 11.06 0.35 14.36
C MET A 11 10.68 -0.69 15.41
N SER A 12 9.51 -0.60 16.03
CA SER A 12 8.98 -1.61 16.96
C SER A 12 8.60 -2.93 16.26
N VAL A 13 8.30 -2.90 14.96
CA VAL A 13 7.87 -4.05 14.15
C VAL A 13 8.79 -4.32 12.95
N LEU A 14 9.74 -3.45 12.65
CA LEU A 14 10.71 -3.61 11.59
C LEU A 14 11.97 -4.31 12.13
N ASN A 15 12.40 -5.40 11.49
CA ASN A 15 13.66 -6.04 11.82
C ASN A 15 14.84 -5.15 11.35
N PRO A 16 15.73 -4.66 12.26
CA PRO A 16 16.80 -3.73 11.90
C PRO A 16 17.84 -4.31 10.93
N GLU A 17 18.15 -5.60 11.03
CA GLU A 17 19.13 -6.25 10.15
C GLU A 17 18.57 -6.40 8.73
N SER A 18 17.32 -6.86 8.63
CA SER A 18 16.59 -6.93 7.36
C SER A 18 16.50 -5.56 6.70
N LEU A 19 16.13 -4.53 7.47
CA LEU A 19 16.04 -3.16 6.98
C LEU A 19 17.40 -2.64 6.46
N ALA A 20 18.49 -2.90 7.19
CA ALA A 20 19.84 -2.53 6.79
C ALA A 20 20.25 -3.23 5.48
N PHE A 21 19.92 -4.53 5.34
CA PHE A 21 20.18 -5.29 4.13
C PHE A 21 19.48 -4.67 2.91
N TYR A 22 18.16 -4.42 2.97
CA TYR A 22 17.42 -3.85 1.83
C TYR A 22 17.86 -2.43 1.50
N ARG A 23 18.15 -1.58 2.51
CA ARG A 23 18.71 -0.25 2.26
C ARG A 23 20.06 -0.31 1.54
N SER A 24 20.94 -1.22 1.96
CA SER A 24 22.24 -1.41 1.29
C SER A 24 22.06 -1.86 -0.16
N LYS A 25 21.12 -2.77 -0.41
CA LYS A 25 20.79 -3.26 -1.74
C LYS A 25 20.28 -2.16 -2.67
N ILE A 26 19.38 -1.32 -2.17
CA ILE A 26 18.85 -0.15 -2.90
C ILE A 26 19.98 0.81 -3.26
N ILE A 27 20.90 1.10 -2.33
CA ILE A 27 22.06 1.96 -2.57
C ILE A 27 23.01 1.36 -3.61
N GLU A 28 23.26 0.05 -3.53
CA GLU A 28 24.07 -0.70 -4.51
C GLU A 28 23.46 -0.57 -5.92
N TRP A 29 22.18 -0.84 -6.08
CA TRP A 29 21.47 -0.70 -7.35
C TRP A 29 21.54 0.72 -7.91
N TYR A 30 21.27 1.71 -7.08
CA TYR A 30 21.35 3.11 -7.48
C TYR A 30 22.76 3.49 -7.97
N ARG A 31 23.81 3.08 -7.25
CA ARG A 31 25.22 3.38 -7.61
C ARG A 31 25.69 2.63 -8.85
N SER A 32 25.17 1.44 -9.11
CA SER A 32 25.50 0.67 -10.31
C SER A 32 24.75 1.13 -11.56
N GLY A 33 23.82 2.09 -11.44
CA GLY A 33 22.97 2.52 -12.54
C GLY A 33 21.87 1.51 -12.90
N TYR A 34 21.57 0.55 -12.02
CA TYR A 34 20.45 -0.37 -12.22
C TYR A 34 19.13 0.39 -12.14
N SER A 35 18.32 0.28 -13.19
CA SER A 35 17.05 1.01 -13.30
C SER A 35 15.92 0.28 -12.58
N PHE A 36 15.32 0.93 -11.58
CA PHE A 36 14.22 0.42 -10.79
C PHE A 36 13.30 1.54 -10.30
N GLU A 37 12.09 1.20 -9.97
CA GLU A 37 11.05 2.08 -9.43
C GLU A 37 10.57 1.60 -8.04
N PRO A 38 10.15 2.49 -7.16
CA PRO A 38 10.24 3.96 -7.23
C PRO A 38 11.68 4.46 -7.01
N GLN A 39 11.87 5.78 -7.08
CA GLN A 39 13.15 6.41 -6.76
C GLN A 39 13.62 5.97 -5.35
N PRO A 40 14.95 5.83 -5.11
CA PRO A 40 15.50 5.33 -3.84
C PRO A 40 14.97 6.02 -2.58
N LYS A 41 14.72 7.33 -2.67
CA LYS A 41 14.19 8.15 -1.57
C LYS A 41 12.73 7.80 -1.20
N ASP A 42 12.00 7.21 -2.14
CA ASP A 42 10.56 6.96 -2.04
C ASP A 42 10.23 5.49 -1.70
N VAL A 43 11.21 4.56 -1.76
CA VAL A 43 10.97 3.12 -1.54
C VAL A 43 10.22 2.82 -0.23
N PHE A 44 10.49 3.58 0.81
CA PHE A 44 9.88 3.42 2.14
C PHE A 44 8.90 4.55 2.49
N LYS A 45 8.44 5.34 1.51
CA LYS A 45 7.58 6.51 1.73
C LYS A 45 6.29 6.17 2.47
N ALA A 46 5.70 5.00 2.22
CA ALA A 46 4.46 4.55 2.86
C ALA A 46 4.55 4.59 4.40
N PHE A 47 5.69 4.21 4.99
CA PHE A 47 5.89 4.22 6.45
C PHE A 47 5.89 5.64 7.04
N ARG A 48 6.45 6.60 6.29
CA ARG A 48 6.44 8.01 6.73
C ARG A 48 5.08 8.68 6.51
N ALA A 49 4.37 8.29 5.47
CA ALA A 49 3.05 8.85 5.16
C ALA A 49 1.97 8.38 6.13
N CYS A 50 2.13 7.16 6.69
CA CYS A 50 1.22 6.58 7.68
C CYS A 50 1.96 6.37 9.00
N PRO A 51 1.78 7.21 10.03
CA PRO A 51 2.39 6.99 11.35
C PRO A 51 1.93 5.67 11.97
N PHE A 52 2.83 4.96 12.66
CA PHE A 52 2.54 3.64 13.24
C PHE A 52 1.34 3.66 14.19
N ASP A 53 1.31 4.61 15.11
CA ASP A 53 0.23 4.73 16.11
C ASP A 53 -1.11 5.13 15.49
N ALA A 54 -1.08 5.84 14.35
CA ALA A 54 -2.27 6.21 13.62
C ALA A 54 -2.81 5.08 12.73
N CYS A 55 -2.02 4.03 12.46
CA CYS A 55 -2.38 2.96 11.55
C CYS A 55 -3.64 2.20 12.02
N LYS A 56 -4.60 2.03 11.14
CA LYS A 56 -5.88 1.33 11.36
C LYS A 56 -6.14 0.29 10.28
N VAL A 57 -5.66 0.57 9.08
CA VAL A 57 -5.88 -0.26 7.90
C VAL A 57 -4.56 -0.50 7.19
N VAL A 58 -4.33 -1.73 6.74
CA VAL A 58 -3.23 -2.10 5.87
C VAL A 58 -3.78 -2.58 4.54
N ILE A 59 -3.37 -1.94 3.46
CA ILE A 59 -3.70 -2.36 2.10
C ILE A 59 -2.41 -2.83 1.43
N ILE A 60 -2.40 -4.08 0.93
CA ILE A 60 -1.25 -4.63 0.22
C ILE A 60 -1.62 -4.86 -1.24
N GLY A 61 -0.88 -4.17 -2.13
CA GLY A 61 -0.90 -4.38 -3.58
C GLY A 61 0.17 -5.37 -4.04
N GLN A 62 0.48 -5.36 -5.33
CA GLN A 62 1.44 -6.28 -5.94
C GLN A 62 2.86 -5.71 -5.91
N ASP A 63 3.20 -4.83 -6.83
CA ASP A 63 4.48 -4.16 -7.01
C ASP A 63 4.26 -2.70 -7.44
N PRO A 64 5.27 -1.84 -7.33
CA PRO A 64 5.18 -0.47 -7.82
C PRO A 64 4.89 -0.44 -9.33
N TYR A 65 4.38 0.67 -9.82
CA TYR A 65 4.29 0.89 -11.28
C TYR A 65 5.69 0.81 -11.89
N PRO A 66 5.91 -0.07 -12.89
CA PRO A 66 7.25 -0.26 -13.45
C PRO A 66 7.66 0.83 -14.44
N GLN A 67 6.73 1.70 -14.86
CA GLN A 67 7.02 2.83 -15.73
C GLN A 67 7.84 3.88 -14.98
N HIS A 68 8.79 4.47 -15.69
CA HIS A 68 9.71 5.46 -15.13
C HIS A 68 8.95 6.65 -14.49
N GLU A 69 9.33 6.98 -13.25
CA GLU A 69 8.78 8.09 -12.45
C GLU A 69 7.25 8.05 -12.22
N VAL A 70 6.62 6.90 -12.27
CA VAL A 70 5.18 6.77 -11.96
C VAL A 70 4.95 6.36 -10.51
N ALA A 71 5.76 5.44 -10.01
CA ALA A 71 5.63 4.94 -8.64
C ALA A 71 6.07 5.99 -7.62
N THR A 72 5.25 6.22 -6.62
CA THR A 72 5.47 7.24 -5.57
C THR A 72 6.00 6.66 -4.26
N GLY A 73 6.08 5.33 -4.11
CA GLY A 73 6.35 4.65 -2.85
C GLY A 73 5.14 4.44 -1.95
N ILE A 74 3.97 4.95 -2.35
CA ILE A 74 2.65 4.62 -1.77
C ILE A 74 1.94 3.71 -2.77
N ALA A 75 1.52 2.53 -2.36
CA ALA A 75 0.88 1.58 -3.26
C ALA A 75 -0.36 2.18 -3.93
N PHE A 76 -0.54 1.88 -5.22
CA PHE A 76 -1.60 2.40 -6.09
C PHE A 76 -1.53 3.89 -6.42
N ALA A 77 -0.88 4.73 -5.63
CA ALA A 77 -0.79 6.17 -5.86
C ALA A 77 -0.08 6.52 -7.18
N ASN A 78 -0.56 7.55 -7.86
CA ASN A 78 0.12 8.14 -9.00
C ASN A 78 0.85 9.42 -8.60
N ASP A 79 1.96 9.71 -9.28
CA ASP A 79 2.57 11.03 -9.22
C ASP A 79 1.67 12.05 -9.92
N VAL A 80 1.20 13.04 -9.15
CA VAL A 80 0.27 14.10 -9.63
C VAL A 80 0.99 15.24 -10.35
N LEU A 81 2.32 15.27 -10.33
CA LEU A 81 3.13 16.35 -10.90
C LEU A 81 3.36 16.19 -12.41
N ALA A 82 3.03 15.05 -12.97
CA ALA A 82 3.17 14.81 -14.40
C ALA A 82 1.80 14.90 -15.07
N ASP A 83 1.75 15.41 -16.31
CA ASP A 83 0.60 15.29 -17.22
C ASP A 83 0.32 13.83 -17.59
N ARG A 84 0.39 12.95 -16.59
CA ARG A 84 0.23 11.51 -16.73
C ARG A 84 -1.18 11.12 -16.36
N PRO A 85 -1.87 10.36 -17.21
CA PRO A 85 -3.19 9.87 -16.86
C PRO A 85 -3.12 8.95 -15.64
N MET A 86 -4.13 9.00 -14.80
CA MET A 86 -4.30 8.08 -13.69
C MET A 86 -4.20 6.63 -14.19
N SER A 87 -3.44 5.78 -13.47
CA SER A 87 -3.26 4.37 -13.83
C SER A 87 -4.60 3.62 -13.89
N PRO A 88 -4.72 2.58 -14.72
CA PRO A 88 -5.95 1.80 -14.80
C PRO A 88 -6.39 1.21 -13.45
N SER A 89 -5.45 0.75 -12.63
CA SER A 89 -5.74 0.22 -11.29
C SER A 89 -6.29 1.29 -10.36
N LEU A 90 -5.70 2.48 -10.36
CA LEU A 90 -6.15 3.57 -9.50
C LEU A 90 -7.51 4.13 -9.96
N LYS A 91 -7.78 4.15 -11.28
CA LYS A 91 -9.12 4.49 -11.81
C LYS A 91 -10.20 3.55 -11.26
N VAL A 92 -9.92 2.25 -11.24
CA VAL A 92 -10.85 1.24 -10.69
C VAL A 92 -11.08 1.49 -9.19
N ILE A 93 -10.02 1.75 -8.42
CA ILE A 93 -10.16 2.09 -7.00
C ILE A 93 -10.99 3.36 -6.83
N ARG A 94 -10.67 4.43 -7.56
CA ARG A 94 -11.42 5.70 -7.54
C ARG A 94 -12.90 5.46 -7.79
N ASP A 95 -13.24 4.77 -8.88
CA ASP A 95 -14.63 4.59 -9.30
C ASP A 95 -15.41 3.75 -8.27
N SER A 96 -14.76 2.73 -7.70
CA SER A 96 -15.32 1.94 -6.60
C SER A 96 -15.55 2.77 -5.33
N VAL A 97 -14.61 3.62 -4.96
CA VAL A 97 -14.71 4.50 -3.79
C VAL A 97 -15.77 5.58 -4.00
N LEU A 98 -15.77 6.24 -5.16
CA LEU A 98 -16.75 7.28 -5.47
C LEU A 98 -18.18 6.73 -5.57
N SER A 99 -18.37 5.44 -5.83
CA SER A 99 -19.69 4.79 -5.76
C SER A 99 -20.26 4.66 -4.32
N LEU A 100 -19.51 5.07 -3.30
CA LEU A 100 -20.01 5.21 -1.92
C LEU A 100 -20.78 6.52 -1.70
N ALA A 101 -20.56 7.52 -2.55
CA ALA A 101 -21.17 8.83 -2.39
C ALA A 101 -22.68 8.78 -2.74
N ASP A 102 -23.49 9.29 -1.83
CA ASP A 102 -24.95 9.44 -2.00
C ASP A 102 -25.34 10.88 -2.39
N SER A 103 -24.34 11.75 -2.70
CA SER A 103 -24.57 13.17 -2.93
C SER A 103 -24.72 13.49 -4.43
N GLU A 104 -25.53 14.53 -4.73
CA GLU A 104 -25.61 15.13 -6.09
C GLU A 104 -24.33 15.86 -6.48
N GLU A 105 -23.48 16.24 -5.51
CA GLU A 105 -22.17 16.83 -5.74
C GLU A 105 -21.15 15.76 -6.11
N MET A 106 -20.36 16.02 -7.14
CA MET A 106 -19.30 15.10 -7.57
C MET A 106 -18.16 15.11 -6.55
N PRO A 107 -17.95 14.01 -5.83
CA PRO A 107 -16.87 13.91 -4.85
C PRO A 107 -15.50 13.96 -5.53
N ILE A 108 -14.52 14.56 -4.86
CA ILE A 108 -13.16 14.71 -5.35
C ILE A 108 -12.29 13.59 -4.79
N PHE A 109 -11.62 12.86 -5.69
CA PHE A 109 -10.68 11.81 -5.32
C PHE A 109 -9.24 12.29 -5.49
N ASP A 110 -8.43 12.14 -4.44
CA ASP A 110 -7.01 12.47 -4.45
C ASP A 110 -6.18 11.27 -4.96
N PRO A 111 -5.59 11.33 -6.17
CA PRO A 111 -4.80 10.24 -6.73
C PRO A 111 -3.45 10.01 -6.03
N SER A 112 -2.99 10.95 -5.21
CA SER A 112 -1.76 10.78 -4.41
C SER A 112 -1.92 9.80 -3.26
N LEU A 113 -3.16 9.57 -2.81
CA LEU A 113 -3.52 8.77 -1.63
C LEU A 113 -2.81 9.20 -0.33
N GLU A 114 -2.16 10.36 -0.32
CA GLU A 114 -1.47 10.86 0.86
C GLU A 114 -2.44 11.18 2.00
N LYS A 115 -3.64 11.69 1.66
CA LYS A 115 -4.71 11.89 2.65
C LYS A 115 -5.19 10.58 3.28
N TRP A 116 -5.19 9.48 2.52
CA TRP A 116 -5.49 8.15 3.07
C TRP A 116 -4.43 7.70 4.06
N ALA A 117 -3.17 7.81 3.66
CA ALA A 117 -2.05 7.45 4.51
C ALA A 117 -2.02 8.26 5.81
N ALA A 118 -2.22 9.58 5.73
CA ALA A 118 -2.25 10.46 6.90
C ALA A 118 -3.40 10.13 7.89
N GLN A 119 -4.47 9.51 7.44
CA GLN A 119 -5.58 9.04 8.29
C GLN A 119 -5.33 7.67 8.93
N GLY A 120 -4.22 7.01 8.59
CA GLY A 120 -3.86 5.69 9.14
C GLY A 120 -4.17 4.52 8.20
N ILE A 121 -4.22 4.74 6.88
CA ILE A 121 -4.26 3.67 5.89
C ILE A 121 -2.85 3.44 5.37
N LEU A 122 -2.18 2.38 5.82
CA LEU A 122 -0.87 1.98 5.32
C LEU A 122 -1.02 1.31 3.95
N LEU A 123 -0.44 1.93 2.93
CA LEU A 123 -0.52 1.49 1.52
C LEU A 123 0.82 0.91 1.09
N LEU A 124 0.96 -0.41 1.16
CA LEU A 124 2.17 -1.16 0.79
C LEU A 124 1.98 -2.00 -0.47
N ASN A 125 3.08 -2.32 -1.12
CA ASN A 125 3.13 -3.38 -2.12
C ASN A 125 3.82 -4.63 -1.54
N SER A 126 3.53 -5.80 -2.09
CA SER A 126 4.21 -7.06 -1.75
C SER A 126 5.70 -7.06 -2.14
N ALA A 127 6.09 -6.19 -3.06
CA ALA A 127 7.47 -5.80 -3.34
C ALA A 127 7.58 -4.28 -3.29
N LEU A 128 8.55 -3.72 -2.56
CA LEU A 128 8.69 -2.27 -2.45
C LEU A 128 9.47 -1.64 -3.61
N THR A 129 10.06 -2.46 -4.46
CA THR A 129 10.71 -2.02 -5.71
C THR A 129 10.39 -2.98 -6.85
N VAL A 130 10.56 -2.49 -8.08
CA VAL A 130 10.43 -3.26 -9.32
C VAL A 130 11.49 -2.78 -10.32
N ALA A 131 12.07 -3.66 -11.13
CA ALA A 131 12.91 -3.22 -12.23
C ALA A 131 12.07 -2.46 -13.26
N THR A 132 12.60 -1.37 -13.80
CA THR A 132 11.89 -0.55 -14.80
C THR A 132 11.40 -1.42 -15.96
N ASP A 133 10.15 -1.27 -16.34
CA ASP A 133 9.45 -2.02 -17.38
C ASP A 133 9.35 -3.56 -17.19
N LYS A 134 9.63 -4.07 -15.96
CA LYS A 134 9.60 -5.52 -15.67
C LYS A 134 8.73 -5.84 -14.44
N PRO A 135 7.39 -5.84 -14.57
CA PRO A 135 6.49 -6.18 -13.47
C PRO A 135 6.85 -7.50 -12.79
N GLY A 136 6.77 -7.56 -11.46
CA GLY A 136 7.03 -8.75 -10.66
C GLY A 136 8.51 -9.11 -10.46
N SER A 137 9.44 -8.37 -11.06
CA SER A 137 10.88 -8.72 -11.09
C SER A 137 11.55 -8.82 -9.72
N HIS A 138 11.04 -8.13 -8.70
CA HIS A 138 11.61 -8.12 -7.35
C HIS A 138 10.74 -8.82 -6.30
N ALA A 139 9.62 -9.42 -6.68
CA ALA A 139 8.64 -10.00 -5.75
C ALA A 139 9.26 -10.98 -4.76
N GLU A 140 9.99 -11.97 -5.26
CA GLU A 140 10.65 -12.98 -4.42
C GLU A 140 11.71 -12.36 -3.49
N GLY A 141 12.41 -11.34 -3.97
CA GLY A 141 13.43 -10.65 -3.17
C GLY A 141 12.85 -9.90 -1.97
N TRP A 142 11.63 -9.36 -2.07
CA TRP A 142 10.97 -8.62 -1.00
C TRP A 142 10.12 -9.50 -0.07
N LYS A 143 9.77 -10.71 -0.49
CA LYS A 143 8.90 -11.60 0.26
C LYS A 143 9.32 -11.82 1.72
N PRO A 144 10.62 -12.09 2.05
CA PRO A 144 11.04 -12.25 3.44
C PRO A 144 10.82 -11.00 4.30
N PHE A 145 11.07 -9.81 3.74
CA PHE A 145 10.86 -8.55 4.45
C PHE A 145 9.37 -8.33 4.78
N LEU A 146 8.52 -8.47 3.76
CA LEU A 146 7.09 -8.24 3.93
C LEU A 146 6.44 -9.30 4.82
N SER A 147 6.83 -10.58 4.72
CA SER A 147 6.32 -11.64 5.60
C SER A 147 6.64 -11.34 7.06
N SER A 148 7.89 -10.99 7.36
CA SER A 148 8.29 -10.61 8.72
C SER A 148 7.55 -9.37 9.21
N LEU A 149 7.43 -8.34 8.38
CA LEU A 149 6.68 -7.12 8.73
C LEU A 149 5.20 -7.43 9.03
N VAL A 150 4.52 -8.17 8.16
CA VAL A 150 3.09 -8.51 8.33
C VAL A 150 2.88 -9.30 9.61
N GLU A 151 3.74 -10.29 9.89
CA GLU A 151 3.69 -11.08 11.12
C GLU A 151 3.85 -10.20 12.36
N GLN A 152 4.93 -9.42 12.44
CA GLN A 152 5.21 -8.56 13.59
C GLN A 152 4.14 -7.48 13.78
N LEU A 153 3.69 -6.86 12.68
CA LEU A 153 2.67 -5.83 12.72
C LEU A 153 1.32 -6.39 13.20
N SER A 154 0.90 -7.56 12.71
CA SER A 154 -0.36 -8.18 13.13
C SER A 154 -0.31 -8.70 14.57
N GLN A 155 0.86 -9.07 15.09
CA GLN A 155 1.06 -9.38 16.51
C GLN A 155 0.98 -8.15 17.40
N ALA A 156 1.65 -7.06 16.99
CA ALA A 156 1.68 -5.81 17.74
C ALA A 156 0.33 -5.06 17.69
N ARG A 157 -0.40 -5.18 16.59
CA ARG A 157 -1.65 -4.46 16.32
C ARG A 157 -2.71 -5.44 15.76
N PRO A 158 -3.24 -6.36 16.59
CA PRO A 158 -4.21 -7.39 16.16
C PRO A 158 -5.56 -6.81 15.69
N GLU A 159 -5.84 -5.56 16.04
CA GLU A 159 -7.05 -4.83 15.65
C GLU A 159 -7.00 -4.23 14.24
N LEU A 160 -5.88 -4.28 13.54
CA LEU A 160 -5.76 -3.70 12.19
C LEU A 160 -6.67 -4.41 11.19
N PHE A 161 -7.26 -3.61 10.29
CA PHE A 161 -8.01 -4.14 9.16
C PHE A 161 -7.12 -4.32 7.93
N TRP A 162 -7.24 -5.45 7.23
CA TRP A 162 -6.36 -5.82 6.13
C TRP A 162 -7.14 -5.97 4.82
N ILE A 163 -6.64 -5.35 3.73
CA ILE A 163 -7.12 -5.58 2.37
C ILE A 163 -5.94 -6.06 1.53
N LEU A 164 -6.04 -7.27 0.99
CA LEU A 164 -5.00 -7.92 0.20
C LEU A 164 -5.46 -8.00 -1.26
N PHE A 165 -4.85 -7.20 -2.12
CA PHE A 165 -5.21 -7.12 -3.53
C PHE A 165 -4.35 -8.01 -4.43
N GLY A 166 -4.97 -9.07 -4.97
CA GLY A 166 -4.35 -9.99 -5.92
C GLY A 166 -3.56 -11.13 -5.28
N LYS A 167 -3.28 -12.15 -6.09
CA LYS A 167 -2.73 -13.43 -5.60
C LYS A 167 -1.42 -13.30 -4.83
N GLN A 168 -0.53 -12.39 -5.24
CA GLN A 168 0.73 -12.16 -4.55
C GLN A 168 0.50 -11.58 -3.14
N ALA A 169 -0.43 -10.63 -2.99
CA ALA A 169 -0.78 -10.10 -1.69
C ALA A 169 -1.51 -11.14 -0.81
N TRP A 170 -2.30 -12.05 -1.41
CA TRP A 170 -3.00 -13.10 -0.67
C TRP A 170 -2.06 -14.05 0.08
N GLU A 171 -0.85 -14.25 -0.43
CA GLU A 171 0.17 -15.10 0.21
C GLU A 171 0.56 -14.58 1.60
N PHE A 172 0.37 -13.30 1.88
CA PHE A 172 0.66 -12.71 3.18
C PHE A 172 -0.44 -12.96 4.22
N LYS A 173 -1.61 -13.47 3.81
CA LYS A 173 -2.70 -13.80 4.74
C LYS A 173 -2.26 -14.79 5.81
N ASP A 174 -1.42 -15.76 5.45
CA ASP A 174 -0.96 -16.80 6.38
C ASP A 174 0.00 -16.26 7.46
N PHE A 175 0.56 -15.07 7.26
CA PHE A 175 1.41 -14.37 8.24
C PHE A 175 0.62 -13.44 9.17
N ILE A 176 -0.67 -13.15 8.86
CA ILE A 176 -1.51 -12.31 9.71
C ILE A 176 -2.01 -13.15 10.88
N GLN A 177 -1.56 -12.80 12.09
CA GLN A 177 -2.02 -13.43 13.32
C GLN A 177 -3.49 -13.04 13.58
N ASN A 178 -4.30 -13.99 14.03
CA ASN A 178 -5.72 -13.76 14.34
C ASN A 178 -6.55 -13.21 13.14
N SER A 179 -6.34 -13.75 11.94
CA SER A 179 -7.00 -13.36 10.68
C SER A 179 -8.52 -13.68 10.66
N GLY A 180 -9.25 -13.18 11.65
CA GLY A 180 -10.69 -13.35 11.77
C GLY A 180 -11.50 -12.52 10.74
N THR A 181 -12.38 -11.67 11.22
CA THR A 181 -13.28 -10.87 10.38
C THR A 181 -12.64 -9.62 9.77
N ASN A 182 -11.40 -9.31 10.13
CA ASN A 182 -10.68 -8.09 9.76
C ASN A 182 -9.73 -8.25 8.55
N VAL A 183 -9.79 -9.36 7.81
CA VAL A 183 -8.98 -9.59 6.61
C VAL A 183 -9.88 -9.82 5.40
N ILE A 184 -9.67 -9.02 4.36
CA ILE A 184 -10.32 -9.17 3.05
C ILE A 184 -9.25 -9.51 2.00
N THR A 185 -9.54 -10.49 1.16
CA THR A 185 -8.81 -10.76 -0.08
C THR A 185 -9.69 -10.38 -1.26
N GLU A 186 -9.17 -9.60 -2.20
CA GLU A 186 -9.87 -9.19 -3.42
C GLU A 186 -8.94 -9.30 -4.63
N TYR A 187 -9.51 -9.48 -5.82
CA TYR A 187 -8.72 -9.45 -7.05
C TYR A 187 -8.01 -8.10 -7.18
N HIS A 188 -6.81 -8.13 -7.77
CA HIS A 188 -6.06 -6.90 -8.02
C HIS A 188 -6.87 -5.93 -8.91
N PRO A 189 -6.90 -4.62 -8.63
CA PRO A 189 -7.66 -3.65 -9.43
C PRO A 189 -7.37 -3.71 -10.93
N ALA A 190 -6.16 -4.08 -11.36
CA ALA A 190 -5.83 -4.32 -12.75
C ALA A 190 -6.62 -5.47 -13.39
N TYR A 191 -7.14 -6.44 -12.63
CA TYR A 191 -8.01 -7.47 -13.15
C TYR A 191 -9.34 -6.86 -13.62
N PHE A 192 -9.94 -6.01 -12.81
CA PHE A 192 -11.18 -5.30 -13.14
C PHE A 192 -10.99 -4.39 -14.35
N ALA A 193 -9.88 -3.64 -14.38
CA ALA A 193 -9.54 -2.76 -15.51
C ALA A 193 -9.40 -3.53 -16.82
N ARG A 194 -8.67 -4.66 -16.82
CA ARG A 194 -8.45 -5.47 -18.03
C ARG A 194 -9.73 -6.14 -18.54
N ASN A 195 -10.61 -6.54 -17.63
CA ASN A 195 -11.87 -7.20 -17.99
C ASN A 195 -13.02 -6.19 -18.21
N GLN A 196 -12.76 -4.88 -18.02
CA GLN A 196 -13.76 -3.82 -18.15
C GLN A 196 -15.01 -4.06 -17.28
N ILE A 197 -14.81 -4.57 -16.08
CA ILE A 197 -15.87 -4.79 -15.10
C ILE A 197 -15.67 -3.89 -13.88
N PRO A 198 -16.73 -3.40 -13.25
CA PRO A 198 -16.61 -2.57 -12.05
C PRO A 198 -16.13 -3.40 -10.86
N MET A 199 -15.28 -2.81 -10.04
CA MET A 199 -14.97 -3.32 -8.71
C MET A 199 -16.05 -2.85 -7.74
N GLY A 200 -16.67 -3.78 -7.01
CA GLY A 200 -17.69 -3.44 -6.02
C GLY A 200 -17.13 -2.61 -4.85
N ASN A 201 -18.02 -1.86 -4.19
CA ASN A 201 -17.65 -1.01 -3.05
C ASN A 201 -17.84 -1.69 -1.68
N TRP A 202 -18.25 -2.95 -1.65
CA TRP A 202 -18.60 -3.68 -0.41
C TRP A 202 -17.44 -3.74 0.60
N MET A 203 -16.19 -3.88 0.11
CA MET A 203 -15.02 -3.96 0.98
C MET A 203 -14.71 -2.61 1.66
N TRP A 204 -14.93 -1.49 0.94
CA TRP A 204 -14.78 -0.16 1.51
C TRP A 204 -15.82 0.09 2.60
N LYS A 205 -17.09 -0.28 2.35
CA LYS A 205 -18.16 -0.21 3.35
C LYS A 205 -17.81 -1.00 4.61
N ARG A 206 -17.33 -2.23 4.42
CA ARG A 206 -16.92 -3.09 5.54
C ARG A 206 -15.72 -2.52 6.30
N MET A 207 -14.71 -2.02 5.58
CA MET A 207 -13.54 -1.36 6.18
C MET A 207 -13.95 -0.14 7.00
N LEU A 208 -14.78 0.74 6.44
CA LEU A 208 -15.25 1.95 7.12
C LEU A 208 -16.03 1.61 8.38
N SER A 209 -17.00 0.68 8.31
CA SER A 209 -17.76 0.21 9.46
C SER A 209 -16.88 -0.40 10.54
N TYR A 210 -15.90 -1.23 10.15
CA TYR A 210 -14.95 -1.83 11.09
C TYR A 210 -14.10 -0.77 11.80
N VAL A 211 -13.59 0.21 11.06
CA VAL A 211 -12.76 1.27 11.63
C VAL A 211 -13.57 2.15 12.59
N GLU A 212 -14.81 2.47 12.25
CA GLU A 212 -15.70 3.21 13.16
C GLU A 212 -15.95 2.44 14.44
N GLU A 213 -16.24 1.15 14.35
CA GLU A 213 -16.52 0.28 15.50
C GLU A 213 -15.30 0.09 16.42
N HIS A 214 -14.11 -0.16 15.85
CA HIS A 214 -12.93 -0.56 16.62
C HIS A 214 -12.01 0.59 17.01
N PHE A 215 -12.01 1.69 16.25
CA PHE A 215 -11.13 2.85 16.48
C PHE A 215 -11.90 4.12 16.86
N ASN A 216 -13.22 4.06 16.90
CA ASN A 216 -14.10 5.20 17.20
C ASN A 216 -13.77 6.44 16.35
N THR A 217 -13.52 6.23 15.05
CA THR A 217 -13.15 7.27 14.08
C THR A 217 -13.69 6.94 12.69
N THR A 218 -13.87 7.95 11.87
CA THR A 218 -14.32 7.81 10.48
C THR A 218 -13.17 8.11 9.52
N LEU A 219 -12.98 7.31 8.49
CA LEU A 219 -12.04 7.57 7.41
C LEU A 219 -12.76 8.25 6.24
N LYS A 220 -12.12 9.25 5.65
CA LYS A 220 -12.59 9.91 4.42
C LYS A 220 -11.79 9.39 3.23
N LEU A 221 -12.48 8.78 2.27
CA LEU A 221 -11.85 8.23 1.07
C LEU A 221 -11.93 9.20 -0.13
N TYR A 222 -12.73 10.26 -0.01
CA TYR A 222 -12.91 11.37 -0.97
C TYR A 222 -13.32 12.63 -0.21
N ASP A 223 -13.16 13.78 -0.85
CA ASP A 223 -13.60 15.09 -0.36
C ASP A 223 -14.93 15.48 -1.00
#